data_c97279223f0cfda300a3c2d38298df1d
#
_entry.id   c97279223f0cfda300a3c2d38298df1d
#
_cell.length_a   1.000
_cell.length_b   1.000
_cell.length_c   1.000
_cell.angle_alpha   90.00
_cell.angle_beta   90.00
_cell.angle_gamma   90.00
#
_symmetry.space_group_name_H-M   'P 1'
#
loop_
_entity.id
_entity.type
_entity.pdbx_description
1 polymer ?
#
loop_
_entity_poly.entity_id
_entity_poly.type
_entity_poly.pdbx_seq_one_letter_code
_entity_poly.pdbx_strand_id
1 'polypeptide(L)'
;MLLPVTGNLQQQMAFYNRYIRPLFFGRRFYWLYVAVVVMFVVSYYQSWLYDFARLSLLLVVVMFLLDYLILFFRKDNLIISRVLPDRFSNGDQNRVELVIQNRYPFKIAVKVIDELPVQFQRRNFSLKTNMEGGEQQQLVYYVRPVERGEYIFHDVNVFVKSPLRLVVRRIKLEGETMVKVLPSYLSLRQYELLAYSNNLAEAGSRKIRKIGHSLEFEQIKEYVTGDDIRSINWKATARRGGELMVNNYTDERSQQVYCIIDKGRVMKMPFEGMTLLDYAINATLILSRVALIRQDRAGLITFAEQMGNFLPADRKAAQMGAILETLYNQQTRFLETDFEKLYALVRTRITQRSLLVLFTNFESLSGLQRQLPYIRGIARNHLVLVVFFENTELKQLTEIAANDIESLYTKTIGEKFVYEKRLIVKELQQHGIFTILTAPENLTMNTVNKYLELKARQAI
;
A
#
# COMPACT_ATOMS: atom_id res chain seq x y z
N MET A 1 -17.59 53.67 -26.90
CA MET A 1 -18.00 54.03 -25.53
C MET A 1 -18.83 52.88 -24.97
N LEU A 2 -18.17 51.82 -24.45
CA LEU A 2 -18.82 50.65 -23.84
C LEU A 2 -18.64 50.80 -22.32
N LEU A 3 -19.77 51.03 -21.65
CA LEU A 3 -19.88 51.29 -20.22
C LEU A 3 -19.49 50.05 -19.40
N PRO A 4 -18.98 50.19 -18.17
CA PRO A 4 -18.52 49.10 -17.32
C PRO A 4 -19.71 48.40 -16.63
N VAL A 5 -20.36 47.46 -17.32
CA VAL A 5 -21.41 46.60 -16.75
C VAL A 5 -20.81 45.48 -15.90
N THR A 6 -19.50 45.28 -15.95
CA THR A 6 -18.82 44.14 -15.31
C THR A 6 -18.66 44.26 -13.78
N GLY A 7 -18.59 45.45 -13.22
CA GLY A 7 -18.36 45.67 -11.77
C GLY A 7 -19.53 45.25 -10.89
N ASN A 8 -20.76 45.50 -11.34
CA ASN A 8 -21.96 45.21 -10.55
C ASN A 8 -22.29 43.71 -10.50
N LEU A 9 -22.04 42.99 -11.60
CA LEU A 9 -22.21 41.52 -11.65
C LEU A 9 -21.20 40.79 -10.79
N GLN A 10 -19.95 41.26 -10.77
CA GLN A 10 -18.91 40.66 -9.92
C GLN A 10 -19.19 40.86 -8.42
N GLN A 11 -19.68 42.06 -8.03
CA GLN A 11 -20.08 42.33 -6.64
C GLN A 11 -21.31 41.49 -6.23
N GLN A 12 -22.31 41.38 -7.10
CA GLN A 12 -23.48 40.53 -6.85
C GLN A 12 -23.10 39.04 -6.74
N MET A 13 -22.25 38.52 -7.61
CA MET A 13 -21.73 37.16 -7.52
C MET A 13 -20.90 36.93 -6.25
N ALA A 14 -20.08 37.89 -5.84
CA ALA A 14 -19.30 37.81 -4.60
C ALA A 14 -20.23 37.78 -3.36
N PHE A 15 -21.28 38.61 -3.35
CA PHE A 15 -22.30 38.59 -2.29
C PHE A 15 -23.05 37.27 -2.24
N TYR A 16 -23.53 36.76 -3.38
CA TYR A 16 -24.24 35.50 -3.50
C TYR A 16 -23.37 34.32 -2.99
N ASN A 17 -22.11 34.24 -3.47
CA ASN A 17 -21.18 33.18 -3.08
C ASN A 17 -20.80 33.23 -1.59
N ARG A 18 -20.81 34.43 -0.98
CA ARG A 18 -20.43 34.61 0.42
C ARG A 18 -21.56 34.35 1.41
N TYR A 19 -22.79 34.77 1.11
CA TYR A 19 -23.89 34.85 2.06
C TYR A 19 -25.03 33.86 1.75
N ILE A 20 -25.30 33.56 0.48
CA ILE A 20 -26.43 32.75 0.07
C ILE A 20 -26.01 31.30 -0.23
N ARG A 21 -25.00 31.12 -1.07
CA ARG A 21 -24.54 29.78 -1.46
C ARG A 21 -24.08 28.88 -0.31
N PRO A 22 -23.43 29.38 0.77
CA PRO A 22 -23.03 28.57 1.92
C PRO A 22 -24.13 28.36 2.97
N LEU A 23 -25.34 28.91 2.75
CA LEU A 23 -26.48 28.80 3.65
C LEU A 23 -27.28 27.52 3.39
N PHE A 24 -27.47 26.73 4.43
CA PHE A 24 -28.35 25.56 4.44
C PHE A 24 -29.26 25.60 5.66
N PHE A 25 -30.45 25.06 5.53
CA PHE A 25 -31.42 24.99 6.61
C PHE A 25 -31.13 23.77 7.50
N GLY A 26 -31.16 23.96 8.80
CA GLY A 26 -31.01 22.89 9.78
C GLY A 26 -32.29 22.06 9.89
N ARG A 27 -32.15 20.77 10.29
CA ARG A 27 -33.33 19.88 10.46
C ARG A 27 -34.34 20.42 11.44
N ARG A 28 -33.90 21.16 12.48
CA ARG A 28 -34.82 21.80 13.46
C ARG A 28 -35.64 22.90 12.85
N PHE A 29 -35.15 23.65 11.87
CA PHE A 29 -35.88 24.69 11.16
C PHE A 29 -37.10 24.09 10.46
N TYR A 30 -36.96 22.97 9.75
CA TYR A 30 -38.08 22.30 9.09
C TYR A 30 -39.16 21.84 10.07
N TRP A 31 -38.78 21.28 11.23
CA TRP A 31 -39.74 20.86 12.23
C TRP A 31 -40.50 22.05 12.84
N LEU A 32 -39.79 23.14 13.14
CA LEU A 32 -40.44 24.37 13.62
C LEU A 32 -41.38 24.98 12.59
N TYR A 33 -40.95 24.99 11.33
CA TYR A 33 -41.76 25.48 10.24
C TYR A 33 -43.03 24.65 10.06
N VAL A 34 -42.93 23.32 10.05
CA VAL A 34 -44.08 22.40 10.00
C VAL A 34 -45.01 22.64 11.19
N ALA A 35 -44.48 22.80 12.40
CA ALA A 35 -45.29 23.08 13.59
C ALA A 35 -46.13 24.39 13.46
N VAL A 36 -45.48 25.45 12.91
CA VAL A 36 -46.18 26.71 12.65
C VAL A 36 -47.27 26.54 11.58
N VAL A 37 -46.99 25.80 10.49
CA VAL A 37 -47.98 25.51 9.45
C VAL A 37 -49.17 24.75 10.02
N VAL A 38 -48.93 23.72 10.85
CA VAL A 38 -50.01 22.97 11.53
C VAL A 38 -50.84 23.90 12.43
N MET A 39 -50.16 24.81 13.15
CA MET A 39 -50.86 25.80 14.00
C MET A 39 -51.77 26.73 13.19
N PHE A 40 -51.31 27.18 12.00
CA PHE A 40 -52.20 27.94 11.10
C PHE A 40 -53.38 27.15 10.58
N VAL A 41 -53.21 25.85 10.27
CA VAL A 41 -54.29 24.99 9.83
C VAL A 41 -55.36 24.80 10.97
N VAL A 42 -54.88 24.57 12.19
CA VAL A 42 -55.75 24.42 13.36
C VAL A 42 -56.45 25.73 13.71
N SER A 43 -55.80 26.87 13.48
CA SER A 43 -56.39 28.20 13.72
C SER A 43 -57.61 28.50 12.86
N TYR A 44 -57.79 27.75 11.76
CA TYR A 44 -59.01 27.82 10.96
C TYR A 44 -60.25 27.40 11.75
N TYR A 45 -60.12 26.46 12.66
CA TYR A 45 -61.21 25.96 13.51
C TYR A 45 -61.37 26.78 14.79
N GLN A 46 -60.28 27.47 15.27
CA GLN A 46 -60.32 28.21 16.53
C GLN A 46 -59.62 29.56 16.37
N SER A 47 -60.37 30.65 16.22
CA SER A 47 -59.93 31.98 15.86
C SER A 47 -58.83 32.59 16.80
N TRP A 48 -58.89 32.25 18.12
CA TRP A 48 -57.89 32.75 19.08
C TRP A 48 -56.49 32.20 18.82
N LEU A 49 -56.34 31.04 18.19
CA LEU A 49 -55.06 30.46 17.81
C LEU A 49 -54.38 31.20 16.66
N TYR A 50 -55.08 32.02 15.91
CA TYR A 50 -54.53 32.75 14.77
C TYR A 50 -53.45 33.75 15.20
N ASP A 51 -53.70 34.51 16.28
CA ASP A 51 -52.71 35.48 16.78
C ASP A 51 -51.49 34.78 17.37
N PHE A 52 -51.66 33.63 18.00
CA PHE A 52 -50.55 32.78 18.46
C PHE A 52 -49.74 32.21 17.28
N ALA A 53 -50.38 31.80 16.18
CA ALA A 53 -49.70 31.32 14.97
C ALA A 53 -48.86 32.44 14.32
N ARG A 54 -49.38 33.67 14.25
CA ARG A 54 -48.64 34.86 13.75
C ARG A 54 -47.46 35.18 14.63
N LEU A 55 -47.61 35.17 15.95
CA LEU A 55 -46.52 35.42 16.89
C LEU A 55 -45.45 34.32 16.81
N SER A 56 -45.84 33.06 16.69
CA SER A 56 -44.89 31.93 16.54
C SER A 56 -44.11 31.99 15.23
N LEU A 57 -44.74 32.38 14.13
CA LEU A 57 -44.06 32.61 12.85
C LEU A 57 -43.01 33.71 12.96
N LEU A 58 -43.39 34.86 13.56
CA LEU A 58 -42.50 35.99 13.78
C LEU A 58 -41.31 35.57 14.65
N LEU A 59 -41.55 34.82 15.71
CA LEU A 59 -40.51 34.29 16.60
C LEU A 59 -39.53 33.37 15.84
N VAL A 60 -40.05 32.44 15.03
CA VAL A 60 -39.20 31.54 14.21
C VAL A 60 -38.33 32.34 13.21
N VAL A 61 -38.91 33.35 12.57
CA VAL A 61 -38.18 34.23 11.65
C VAL A 61 -37.08 35.02 12.40
N VAL A 62 -37.37 35.58 13.56
CA VAL A 62 -36.41 36.30 14.38
C VAL A 62 -35.27 35.35 14.84
N MET A 63 -35.63 34.15 15.33
CA MET A 63 -34.62 33.14 15.74
C MET A 63 -33.75 32.72 14.56
N PHE A 64 -34.34 32.54 13.37
CA PHE A 64 -33.55 32.23 12.16
C PHE A 64 -32.60 33.35 11.78
N LEU A 65 -33.02 34.62 11.82
CA LEU A 65 -32.19 35.75 11.51
C LEU A 65 -31.03 35.91 12.53
N LEU A 66 -31.31 35.70 13.82
CA LEU A 66 -30.29 35.72 14.86
C LEU A 66 -29.25 34.61 14.64
N ASP A 67 -29.72 33.39 14.36
CA ASP A 67 -28.82 32.23 14.12
C ASP A 67 -27.96 32.46 12.86
N TYR A 68 -28.56 33.05 11.81
CA TYR A 68 -27.85 33.44 10.61
C TYR A 68 -26.77 34.48 10.91
N LEU A 69 -27.12 35.56 11.60
CA LEU A 69 -26.16 36.63 11.97
C LEU A 69 -24.98 36.07 12.81
N ILE A 70 -25.25 35.21 13.77
CA ILE A 70 -24.24 34.59 14.62
C ILE A 70 -23.23 33.79 13.79
N LEU A 71 -23.69 33.02 12.78
CA LEU A 71 -22.82 32.21 11.95
C LEU A 71 -22.09 32.99 10.85
N PHE A 72 -22.70 34.05 10.31
CA PHE A 72 -22.19 34.77 9.12
C PHE A 72 -21.51 36.12 9.44
N PHE A 73 -21.60 36.61 10.69
CA PHE A 73 -21.09 37.92 11.08
C PHE A 73 -19.57 38.09 10.81
N ARG A 74 -18.75 37.06 11.07
CA ARG A 74 -17.30 37.11 10.80
C ARG A 74 -16.90 36.23 9.63
N LYS A 75 -15.82 36.65 8.90
CA LYS A 75 -15.31 35.91 7.73
C LYS A 75 -14.60 34.61 8.13
N ASP A 76 -13.64 34.69 9.05
CA ASP A 76 -12.64 33.63 9.30
C ASP A 76 -12.89 32.94 10.65
N ASN A 77 -14.12 32.46 10.83
CA ASN A 77 -14.54 31.83 12.07
C ASN A 77 -14.11 30.37 12.21
N LEU A 78 -13.65 29.76 11.13
CA LEU A 78 -13.13 28.39 11.12
C LEU A 78 -11.91 28.32 10.20
N ILE A 79 -10.80 27.88 10.74
CA ILE A 79 -9.61 27.54 9.94
C ILE A 79 -9.57 26.05 9.77
N ILE A 80 -9.34 25.61 8.53
CA ILE A 80 -9.26 24.19 8.16
C ILE A 80 -7.96 24.01 7.41
N SER A 81 -7.21 22.98 7.76
CA SER A 81 -6.05 22.51 7.01
C SER A 81 -6.07 21.00 6.91
N ARG A 82 -5.69 20.47 5.75
CA ARG A 82 -5.50 19.04 5.53
C ARG A 82 -4.01 18.74 5.49
N VAL A 83 -3.57 17.80 6.31
CA VAL A 83 -2.19 17.33 6.36
C VAL A 83 -2.16 15.93 5.77
N LEU A 84 -1.47 15.79 4.66
CA LEU A 84 -1.24 14.54 3.95
C LEU A 84 0.24 14.19 4.02
N PRO A 85 0.61 12.91 4.13
CA PRO A 85 1.99 12.50 3.92
C PRO A 85 2.39 12.69 2.45
N ASP A 86 3.69 12.88 2.18
CA ASP A 86 4.21 13.09 0.82
C ASP A 86 3.85 11.94 -0.15
N ARG A 87 3.68 10.76 0.40
CA ARG A 87 3.35 9.54 -0.35
C ARG A 87 2.53 8.56 0.48
N PHE A 88 1.69 7.78 -0.20
CA PHE A 88 0.93 6.69 0.40
C PHE A 88 1.57 5.33 0.10
N SER A 89 1.34 4.39 0.99
CA SER A 89 1.75 3.00 0.90
C SER A 89 0.59 2.14 0.39
N ASN A 90 0.79 1.42 -0.72
CA ASN A 90 -0.23 0.56 -1.32
C ASN A 90 -0.55 -0.64 -0.43
N GLY A 91 -1.84 -0.90 -0.19
CA GLY A 91 -2.31 -1.99 0.67
C GLY A 91 -2.28 -1.70 2.16
N ASP A 92 -1.61 -0.64 2.60
CA ASP A 92 -1.47 -0.26 4.01
C ASP A 92 -2.47 0.81 4.43
N GLN A 93 -2.70 0.93 5.74
CA GLN A 93 -3.50 2.00 6.33
C GLN A 93 -2.67 3.29 6.38
N ASN A 94 -3.04 4.27 5.55
CA ASN A 94 -2.37 5.57 5.50
C ASN A 94 -3.16 6.60 6.31
N ARG A 95 -2.46 7.32 7.17
CA ARG A 95 -3.03 8.34 8.05
C ARG A 95 -3.24 9.66 7.30
N VAL A 96 -4.44 10.22 7.44
CA VAL A 96 -4.80 11.56 6.96
C VAL A 96 -5.31 12.37 8.14
N GLU A 97 -4.88 13.61 8.24
CA GLU A 97 -5.24 14.51 9.33
C GLU A 97 -5.94 15.76 8.79
N LEU A 98 -7.04 16.12 9.44
CA LEU A 98 -7.72 17.39 9.24
C LEU A 98 -7.60 18.19 10.53
N VAL A 99 -6.91 19.31 10.48
CA VAL A 99 -6.78 20.23 11.60
C VAL A 99 -7.84 21.31 11.44
N ILE A 100 -8.70 21.43 12.45
CA ILE A 100 -9.80 22.39 12.45
C ILE A 100 -9.65 23.27 13.68
N GLN A 101 -9.68 24.58 13.50
CA GLN A 101 -9.67 25.55 14.57
C GLN A 101 -10.97 26.32 14.61
N ASN A 102 -11.72 26.19 15.71
CA ASN A 102 -12.94 26.98 15.96
C ASN A 102 -12.56 28.37 16.48
N ARG A 103 -12.89 29.42 15.73
CA ARG A 103 -12.71 30.80 16.14
C ARG A 103 -14.03 31.48 16.56
N TYR A 104 -15.13 30.74 16.56
CA TYR A 104 -16.37 31.24 17.17
C TYR A 104 -16.20 31.29 18.69
N PRO A 105 -16.84 32.25 19.37
CA PRO A 105 -16.79 32.36 20.83
C PRO A 105 -17.70 31.34 21.54
N PHE A 106 -18.35 30.44 20.80
CA PHE A 106 -19.32 29.48 21.31
C PHE A 106 -19.08 28.08 20.74
N LYS A 107 -19.70 27.10 21.38
CA LYS A 107 -19.69 25.69 20.95
C LYS A 107 -20.39 25.51 19.59
N ILE A 108 -19.73 24.81 18.69
CA ILE A 108 -20.26 24.46 17.37
C ILE A 108 -20.31 22.97 17.16
N ALA A 109 -21.28 22.51 16.37
CA ALA A 109 -21.31 21.14 15.87
C ALA A 109 -20.85 21.16 14.40
N VAL A 110 -19.81 20.38 14.12
CA VAL A 110 -19.14 20.36 12.81
C VAL A 110 -19.35 19.00 12.16
N LYS A 111 -19.74 19.02 10.86
CA LYS A 111 -19.73 17.86 9.99
C LYS A 111 -18.74 18.13 8.85
N VAL A 112 -17.69 17.34 8.76
CA VAL A 112 -16.67 17.45 7.71
C VAL A 112 -16.92 16.38 6.66
N ILE A 113 -16.91 16.76 5.40
CA ILE A 113 -16.93 15.89 4.24
C ILE A 113 -15.66 16.17 3.46
N ASP A 114 -14.72 15.24 3.48
CA ASP A 114 -13.51 15.30 2.65
C ASP A 114 -13.80 14.57 1.33
N GLU A 115 -13.58 15.23 0.22
CA GLU A 115 -13.77 14.67 -1.11
C GLU A 115 -12.57 13.78 -1.45
N LEU A 116 -12.70 12.51 -1.05
CA LEU A 116 -11.67 11.50 -1.29
C LEU A 116 -11.52 11.19 -2.78
N PRO A 117 -10.31 10.84 -3.24
CA PRO A 117 -10.06 10.32 -4.58
C PRO A 117 -11.02 9.20 -4.98
N VAL A 118 -11.44 9.18 -6.25
CA VAL A 118 -12.45 8.24 -6.77
C VAL A 118 -12.00 6.78 -6.58
N GLN A 119 -10.71 6.53 -6.59
CA GLN A 119 -10.09 5.21 -6.41
C GLN A 119 -10.45 4.55 -5.07
N PHE A 120 -10.77 5.34 -4.03
CA PHE A 120 -11.22 4.79 -2.73
C PHE A 120 -12.67 4.30 -2.74
N GLN A 121 -13.47 4.65 -3.75
CA GLN A 121 -14.90 4.28 -3.91
C GLN A 121 -15.79 4.57 -2.69
N ARG A 122 -15.38 5.50 -1.81
CA ARG A 122 -16.09 5.91 -0.59
C ARG A 122 -16.90 7.18 -0.84
N ARG A 123 -18.16 7.06 -1.27
CA ARG A 123 -19.01 8.21 -1.64
C ARG A 123 -19.57 9.00 -0.46
N ASN A 124 -19.75 8.39 0.70
CA ASN A 124 -20.44 9.01 1.86
C ASN A 124 -19.51 9.20 3.07
N PHE A 125 -18.24 9.51 2.82
CA PHE A 125 -17.29 9.72 3.91
C PHE A 125 -17.58 11.05 4.62
N SER A 126 -17.86 11.01 5.93
CA SER A 126 -18.06 12.21 6.74
C SER A 126 -17.67 11.98 8.19
N LEU A 127 -16.99 12.97 8.76
CA LEU A 127 -16.63 13.03 10.17
C LEU A 127 -17.53 14.04 10.88
N LYS A 128 -17.90 13.76 12.13
CA LYS A 128 -18.72 14.64 12.95
C LYS A 128 -18.02 14.87 14.27
N THR A 129 -17.98 16.14 14.71
CA THR A 129 -17.43 16.51 16.00
C THR A 129 -18.13 17.72 16.58
N ASN A 130 -17.99 17.95 17.88
CA ASN A 130 -18.39 19.17 18.55
C ASN A 130 -17.13 19.86 19.09
N MET A 131 -17.03 21.18 18.91
CA MET A 131 -15.87 21.96 19.31
C MET A 131 -16.32 23.13 20.18
N GLU A 132 -15.61 23.37 21.28
CA GLU A 132 -15.84 24.53 22.13
C GLU A 132 -15.30 25.81 21.45
N GLY A 133 -15.67 26.98 21.98
CA GLY A 133 -15.17 28.26 21.48
C GLY A 133 -13.65 28.38 21.62
N GLY A 134 -12.93 28.68 20.54
CA GLY A 134 -11.47 28.81 20.53
C GLY A 134 -10.69 27.49 20.46
N GLU A 135 -11.39 26.34 20.48
CA GLU A 135 -10.75 25.01 20.45
C GLU A 135 -10.14 24.68 19.08
N GLN A 136 -8.97 24.02 19.11
CA GLN A 136 -8.37 23.37 17.94
C GLN A 136 -8.44 21.87 18.10
N GLN A 137 -8.95 21.18 17.09
CA GLN A 137 -9.09 19.73 17.07
C GLN A 137 -8.45 19.11 15.83
N GLN A 138 -7.79 17.97 16.02
CA GLN A 138 -7.26 17.14 14.95
C GLN A 138 -8.18 15.95 14.74
N LEU A 139 -8.77 15.84 13.55
CA LEU A 139 -9.56 14.70 13.12
C LEU A 139 -8.68 13.79 12.28
N VAL A 140 -8.44 12.59 12.77
CA VAL A 140 -7.61 11.59 12.08
C VAL A 140 -8.51 10.53 11.47
N TYR A 141 -8.22 10.17 10.22
CA TYR A 141 -8.83 9.03 9.59
C TYR A 141 -7.81 8.26 8.75
N TYR A 142 -8.15 7.03 8.40
CA TYR A 142 -7.26 6.14 7.67
C TYR A 142 -7.87 5.77 6.32
N VAL A 143 -7.01 5.75 5.30
CA VAL A 143 -7.35 5.31 3.95
C VAL A 143 -6.41 4.19 3.53
N ARG A 144 -6.96 3.17 2.86
CA ARG A 144 -6.19 2.05 2.30
C ARG A 144 -6.28 2.11 0.78
N PRO A 145 -5.27 2.65 0.08
CA PRO A 145 -5.22 2.56 -1.37
C PRO A 145 -4.94 1.11 -1.79
N VAL A 146 -5.65 0.66 -2.81
CA VAL A 146 -5.53 -0.72 -3.36
C VAL A 146 -4.84 -0.75 -4.72
N GLU A 147 -4.70 0.40 -5.36
CA GLU A 147 -4.01 0.58 -6.64
C GLU A 147 -2.87 1.58 -6.47
N ARG A 148 -1.78 1.38 -7.21
CA ARG A 148 -0.67 2.33 -7.29
C ARG A 148 -1.00 3.42 -8.30
N GLY A 149 -0.45 4.61 -8.11
CA GLY A 149 -0.65 5.72 -9.02
C GLY A 149 -0.81 7.05 -8.31
N GLU A 150 -1.40 8.00 -8.99
CA GLU A 150 -1.64 9.35 -8.49
C GLU A 150 -3.07 9.47 -7.98
N TYR A 151 -3.19 9.91 -6.73
CA TYR A 151 -4.46 10.11 -6.04
C TYR A 151 -4.66 11.59 -5.79
N ILE A 152 -5.72 12.16 -6.35
CA ILE A 152 -6.04 13.57 -6.24
C ILE A 152 -7.14 13.74 -5.21
N PHE A 153 -6.80 14.35 -4.09
CA PHE A 153 -7.76 14.80 -3.09
C PHE A 153 -8.33 16.13 -3.50
N HIS A 154 -9.65 16.23 -3.57
CA HIS A 154 -10.36 17.45 -3.93
C HIS A 154 -10.65 18.33 -2.69
N ASP A 155 -11.75 19.01 -2.69
CA ASP A 155 -12.11 19.99 -1.68
C ASP A 155 -12.54 19.35 -0.34
N VAL A 156 -12.35 20.09 0.76
CA VAL A 156 -12.92 19.74 2.05
C VAL A 156 -14.14 20.62 2.32
N ASN A 157 -15.29 20.01 2.49
CA ASN A 157 -16.55 20.69 2.80
C ASN A 157 -16.86 20.56 4.29
N VAL A 158 -16.97 21.67 4.99
CA VAL A 158 -17.26 21.70 6.42
C VAL A 158 -18.58 22.40 6.67
N PHE A 159 -19.50 21.68 7.28
CA PHE A 159 -20.83 22.17 7.66
C PHE A 159 -20.84 22.48 9.15
N VAL A 160 -20.98 23.77 9.47
CA VAL A 160 -20.99 24.29 10.83
C VAL A 160 -22.41 24.58 11.26
N LYS A 161 -22.79 24.11 12.43
CA LYS A 161 -24.08 24.37 13.07
C LYS A 161 -23.85 25.16 14.35
N SER A 162 -24.67 26.17 14.57
CA SER A 162 -24.77 26.94 15.78
C SER A 162 -25.37 26.12 16.94
N PRO A 163 -25.42 26.65 18.15
CA PRO A 163 -26.17 26.05 19.27
C PRO A 163 -27.66 25.87 18.99
N LEU A 164 -28.30 26.81 18.30
CA LEU A 164 -29.74 26.74 17.93
C LEU A 164 -30.00 25.68 16.85
N ARG A 165 -29.03 25.46 15.96
CA ARG A 165 -29.10 24.47 14.85
C ARG A 165 -30.22 24.74 13.85
N LEU A 166 -30.62 25.98 13.69
CA LEU A 166 -31.62 26.40 12.68
C LEU A 166 -30.93 26.61 11.33
N VAL A 167 -29.72 27.18 11.36
CA VAL A 167 -28.89 27.48 10.19
C VAL A 167 -27.65 26.59 10.20
N VAL A 168 -27.23 26.17 8.99
CA VAL A 168 -25.98 25.46 8.76
C VAL A 168 -25.16 26.25 7.74
N ARG A 169 -23.95 26.62 8.10
CA ARG A 169 -23.01 27.29 7.21
C ARG A 169 -22.05 26.29 6.62
N ARG A 170 -21.94 26.23 5.28
CA ARG A 170 -20.91 25.48 4.57
C ARG A 170 -19.66 26.34 4.41
N ILE A 171 -18.52 25.82 4.84
CA ILE A 171 -17.20 26.40 4.61
C ILE A 171 -16.43 25.42 3.73
N LYS A 172 -15.84 25.88 2.65
CA LYS A 172 -15.11 25.06 1.69
C LYS A 172 -13.62 25.42 1.78
N LEU A 173 -12.78 24.42 2.00
CA LEU A 173 -11.35 24.50 1.78
C LEU A 173 -11.11 24.05 0.33
N GLU A 174 -10.83 25.01 -0.54
CA GLU A 174 -10.51 24.76 -1.93
C GLU A 174 -9.02 24.39 -2.04
N GLY A 175 -8.73 23.33 -2.80
CA GLY A 175 -7.37 22.92 -3.11
C GLY A 175 -7.26 21.47 -3.44
N GLU A 176 -6.76 21.20 -4.63
CA GLU A 176 -6.39 19.86 -5.06
C GLU A 176 -5.00 19.52 -4.51
N THR A 177 -4.88 18.37 -3.88
CA THR A 177 -3.60 17.87 -3.40
C THR A 177 -3.37 16.48 -3.97
N MET A 178 -2.32 16.32 -4.78
CA MET A 178 -1.93 15.05 -5.36
C MET A 178 -0.98 14.32 -4.42
N VAL A 179 -1.27 13.04 -4.17
CA VAL A 179 -0.41 12.13 -3.41
C VAL A 179 -0.10 10.91 -4.26
N LYS A 180 1.17 10.53 -4.34
CA LYS A 180 1.62 9.32 -5.05
C LYS A 180 1.50 8.11 -4.15
N VAL A 181 0.83 7.05 -4.64
CA VAL A 181 0.75 5.77 -3.97
C VAL A 181 1.87 4.86 -4.49
N LEU A 182 2.84 4.60 -3.63
CA LEU A 182 3.98 3.73 -3.91
C LEU A 182 3.69 2.30 -3.43
N PRO A 183 4.46 1.28 -3.90
CA PRO A 183 4.41 -0.05 -3.30
C PRO A 183 4.60 0.00 -1.78
N SER A 184 4.07 -0.99 -1.04
CA SER A 184 4.07 -1.01 0.42
C SER A 184 5.45 -0.79 1.03
N TYR A 185 5.66 0.38 1.65
CA TYR A 185 6.90 0.73 2.33
C TYR A 185 6.74 0.85 3.85
N LEU A 186 5.51 0.96 4.36
CA LEU A 186 5.27 1.05 5.81
C LEU A 186 5.65 -0.24 6.53
N SER A 187 5.39 -1.37 5.92
CA SER A 187 5.77 -2.68 6.42
C SER A 187 7.28 -2.94 6.37
N LEU A 188 8.06 -2.18 5.56
CA LEU A 188 9.52 -2.32 5.47
C LEU A 188 10.21 -2.27 6.84
N ARG A 189 9.81 -1.36 7.72
CA ARG A 189 10.40 -1.22 9.06
C ARG A 189 10.30 -2.49 9.91
N GLN A 190 9.18 -3.20 9.85
CA GLN A 190 8.99 -4.45 10.59
C GLN A 190 9.94 -5.53 10.09
N TYR A 191 10.09 -5.65 8.78
CA TYR A 191 10.99 -6.64 8.16
C TYR A 191 12.46 -6.26 8.28
N GLU A 192 12.81 -4.97 8.33
CA GLU A 192 14.16 -4.50 8.66
C GLU A 192 14.57 -4.97 10.06
N LEU A 193 13.71 -4.81 11.06
CA LEU A 193 13.98 -5.28 12.43
C LEU A 193 14.17 -6.79 12.48
N LEU A 194 13.36 -7.56 11.74
CA LEU A 194 13.52 -9.01 11.60
C LEU A 194 14.87 -9.39 10.96
N ALA A 195 15.27 -8.67 9.91
CA ALA A 195 16.56 -8.88 9.27
C ALA A 195 17.73 -8.61 10.21
N TYR A 196 17.66 -7.57 11.03
CA TYR A 196 18.71 -7.25 12.02
C TYR A 196 18.72 -8.22 13.21
N SER A 197 17.57 -8.65 13.73
CA SER A 197 17.50 -9.58 14.89
C SER A 197 18.14 -10.93 14.59
N ASN A 198 17.91 -11.46 13.40
CA ASN A 198 18.55 -12.72 12.97
C ASN A 198 20.06 -12.58 12.80
N ASN A 199 20.62 -11.39 12.48
CA ASN A 199 22.06 -11.17 12.47
C ASN A 199 22.69 -11.34 13.86
N LEU A 200 22.01 -10.94 14.92
CA LEU A 200 22.49 -11.12 16.30
C LEU A 200 22.50 -12.60 16.70
N ALA A 201 21.51 -13.38 16.28
CA ALA A 201 21.48 -14.82 16.53
C ALA A 201 22.59 -15.58 15.77
N GLU A 202 22.91 -15.19 14.53
CA GLU A 202 24.00 -15.76 13.75
C GLU A 202 25.39 -15.39 14.30
N ALA A 203 25.55 -14.21 14.91
CA ALA A 203 26.83 -13.79 15.52
C ALA A 203 27.22 -14.63 16.74
N GLY A 204 26.22 -15.24 17.43
CA GLY A 204 26.44 -16.14 18.57
C GLY A 204 26.67 -17.61 18.22
N SER A 205 26.44 -18.05 16.99
CA SER A 205 26.61 -19.45 16.58
C SER A 205 28.03 -19.72 16.05
N ARG A 206 28.65 -20.82 16.46
CA ARG A 206 29.96 -21.28 15.94
C ARG A 206 29.84 -21.52 14.43
N LYS A 207 30.54 -20.71 13.63
CA LYS A 207 30.61 -20.85 12.17
C LYS A 207 31.37 -22.10 11.78
N ILE A 208 30.72 -23.04 11.10
CA ILE A 208 31.39 -24.12 10.38
C ILE A 208 31.94 -23.53 9.10
N ARG A 209 33.28 -23.40 9.00
CA ARG A 209 33.95 -22.93 7.79
C ARG A 209 33.84 -23.97 6.68
N LYS A 210 33.10 -23.65 5.61
CA LYS A 210 33.25 -24.33 4.31
C LYS A 210 34.17 -23.47 3.44
N ILE A 211 35.21 -24.12 2.88
CA ILE A 211 36.13 -23.46 1.97
C ILE A 211 35.44 -23.31 0.62
N GLY A 212 35.09 -22.09 0.25
CA GLY A 212 34.55 -21.73 -1.07
C GLY A 212 35.63 -21.01 -1.92
N HIS A 213 35.45 -20.98 -3.24
CA HIS A 213 36.44 -20.48 -4.19
C HIS A 213 36.39 -18.98 -4.51
N SER A 214 35.48 -18.20 -3.97
CA SER A 214 35.46 -16.73 -4.11
C SER A 214 35.86 -16.08 -2.79
N LEU A 215 37.04 -15.55 -2.77
CA LEU A 215 37.73 -15.05 -1.58
C LEU A 215 37.83 -13.52 -1.64
N GLU A 216 37.14 -12.78 -0.78
CA GLU A 216 37.44 -11.37 -0.51
C GLU A 216 38.60 -11.27 0.50
N PHE A 217 39.59 -10.44 0.20
CA PHE A 217 40.68 -10.17 1.10
C PHE A 217 40.17 -9.48 2.38
N GLU A 218 40.40 -10.08 3.55
CA GLU A 218 40.02 -9.53 4.84
C GLU A 218 41.17 -8.80 5.53
N GLN A 219 42.27 -9.54 5.74
CA GLN A 219 43.42 -9.00 6.45
C GLN A 219 44.68 -9.85 6.17
N ILE A 220 45.84 -9.29 6.49
CA ILE A 220 47.09 -10.04 6.55
C ILE A 220 47.31 -10.45 8.01
N LYS A 221 47.46 -11.75 8.28
CA LYS A 221 47.77 -12.30 9.60
C LYS A 221 49.06 -13.08 9.57
N GLU A 222 49.64 -13.39 10.74
CA GLU A 222 50.77 -14.30 10.87
C GLU A 222 50.34 -15.73 10.50
N TYR A 223 51.26 -16.45 9.82
CA TYR A 223 51.05 -17.83 9.45
C TYR A 223 51.00 -18.71 10.69
N VAL A 224 50.01 -19.53 10.81
CA VAL A 224 49.87 -20.57 11.84
C VAL A 224 49.88 -21.92 11.15
N THR A 225 50.58 -22.91 11.76
CA THR A 225 50.63 -24.28 11.22
C THR A 225 49.23 -24.82 10.96
N GLY A 226 48.91 -25.08 9.66
CA GLY A 226 47.58 -25.46 9.18
C GLY A 226 46.90 -24.44 8.27
N ASP A 227 47.49 -23.22 8.13
CA ASP A 227 47.04 -22.27 7.11
C ASP A 227 47.51 -22.72 5.71
N ASP A 228 46.76 -22.36 4.66
CA ASP A 228 47.10 -22.71 3.26
C ASP A 228 48.34 -21.95 2.80
N ILE A 229 49.38 -22.70 2.45
CA ILE A 229 50.69 -22.18 1.98
C ILE A 229 50.52 -21.31 0.72
N ARG A 230 49.49 -21.54 -0.09
CA ARG A 230 49.20 -20.77 -1.30
C ARG A 230 48.72 -19.34 -1.00
N SER A 231 48.28 -19.07 0.22
CA SER A 231 47.82 -17.74 0.67
C SER A 231 48.97 -16.88 1.25
N ILE A 232 50.23 -17.35 1.24
CA ILE A 232 51.37 -16.59 1.76
C ILE A 232 51.55 -15.30 0.96
N ASN A 233 51.60 -14.19 1.69
CA ASN A 233 51.90 -12.87 1.14
C ASN A 233 53.40 -12.57 1.26
N TRP A 234 54.15 -12.94 0.25
CA TRP A 234 55.62 -12.75 0.22
C TRP A 234 56.07 -11.31 0.39
N LYS A 235 55.24 -10.35 -0.08
CA LYS A 235 55.54 -8.91 0.06
C LYS A 235 55.35 -8.44 1.51
N ALA A 236 54.36 -8.91 2.23
CA ALA A 236 54.17 -8.62 3.64
C ALA A 236 55.20 -9.30 4.52
N THR A 237 55.53 -10.57 4.22
CA THR A 237 56.58 -11.36 4.86
C THR A 237 57.94 -10.65 4.79
N ALA A 238 58.34 -10.16 3.60
CA ALA A 238 59.58 -9.45 3.41
C ALA A 238 59.66 -8.11 4.21
N ARG A 239 58.53 -7.44 4.42
CA ARG A 239 58.45 -6.18 5.19
C ARG A 239 58.59 -6.39 6.69
N ARG A 240 58.22 -7.57 7.22
CA ARG A 240 58.22 -7.90 8.65
C ARG A 240 59.45 -8.70 9.09
N GLY A 241 60.48 -8.76 8.30
CA GLY A 241 61.77 -9.35 8.72
C GLY A 241 61.82 -10.87 8.75
N GLY A 242 60.92 -11.59 8.05
CA GLY A 242 61.00 -13.04 7.85
C GLY A 242 59.89 -13.85 8.51
N GLU A 243 59.03 -13.24 9.33
CA GLU A 243 57.82 -13.89 9.81
C GLU A 243 56.82 -14.11 8.66
N LEU A 244 56.44 -15.37 8.44
CA LEU A 244 55.53 -15.70 7.36
C LEU A 244 54.15 -15.06 7.59
N MET A 245 53.73 -14.25 6.62
CA MET A 245 52.41 -13.58 6.62
C MET A 245 51.51 -14.20 5.59
N VAL A 246 50.26 -14.45 5.95
CA VAL A 246 49.24 -14.99 5.05
C VAL A 246 48.11 -14.02 4.85
N ASN A 247 47.63 -13.96 3.61
CA ASN A 247 46.34 -13.29 3.33
C ASN A 247 45.23 -14.14 3.89
N ASN A 248 44.47 -13.57 4.82
CA ASN A 248 43.23 -14.16 5.29
C ASN A 248 42.13 -13.67 4.36
N TYR A 249 41.42 -14.60 3.78
CA TYR A 249 40.29 -14.34 2.89
C TYR A 249 39.01 -14.80 3.57
N THR A 250 37.97 -14.01 3.47
CA THR A 250 36.61 -14.42 3.84
C THR A 250 35.85 -14.82 2.60
N ASP A 251 34.96 -15.81 2.77
CA ASP A 251 34.02 -16.14 1.70
C ASP A 251 33.23 -14.89 1.30
N GLU A 252 33.17 -14.59 0.00
CA GLU A 252 32.32 -13.53 -0.53
C GLU A 252 30.88 -13.85 -0.16
N ARG A 253 30.37 -13.21 0.91
CA ARG A 253 29.04 -13.46 1.47
C ARG A 253 27.91 -12.86 0.64
N SER A 254 28.23 -12.10 -0.38
CA SER A 254 27.27 -11.37 -1.19
C SER A 254 26.75 -12.27 -2.30
N GLN A 255 25.56 -12.81 -2.08
CA GLN A 255 24.83 -13.62 -3.06
C GLN A 255 23.98 -12.74 -3.97
N GLN A 256 23.72 -13.19 -5.21
CA GLN A 256 22.80 -12.51 -6.10
C GLN A 256 21.39 -13.06 -5.89
N VAL A 257 20.46 -12.16 -5.60
CA VAL A 257 19.02 -12.45 -5.42
C VAL A 257 18.24 -11.68 -6.48
N TYR A 258 17.64 -12.38 -7.41
CA TYR A 258 16.77 -11.79 -8.41
C TYR A 258 15.32 -12.07 -8.08
N CYS A 259 14.52 -11.03 -7.94
CA CYS A 259 13.08 -11.13 -7.94
C CYS A 259 12.57 -11.10 -9.38
N ILE A 260 11.81 -12.11 -9.77
CA ILE A 260 11.24 -12.27 -11.12
C ILE A 260 9.73 -12.16 -10.99
N ILE A 261 9.13 -11.17 -11.64
CA ILE A 261 7.70 -10.90 -11.54
C ILE A 261 7.03 -11.20 -12.88
N ASP A 262 6.13 -12.15 -12.84
CA ASP A 262 5.19 -12.40 -13.93
C ASP A 262 4.13 -11.30 -13.97
N LYS A 263 3.91 -10.68 -15.14
CA LYS A 263 2.89 -9.66 -15.36
C LYS A 263 1.75 -10.13 -16.27
N GLY A 264 1.71 -11.41 -16.55
CA GLY A 264 0.68 -11.99 -17.39
C GLY A 264 -0.71 -12.01 -16.76
N ARG A 265 -1.67 -12.50 -17.54
CA ARG A 265 -3.10 -12.54 -17.18
C ARG A 265 -3.36 -13.16 -15.81
N VAL A 266 -2.65 -14.23 -15.46
CA VAL A 266 -2.83 -14.97 -14.20
C VAL A 266 -2.55 -14.13 -12.94
N MET A 267 -1.77 -13.04 -13.05
CA MET A 267 -1.44 -12.14 -11.96
C MET A 267 -2.43 -10.99 -11.78
N LYS A 268 -3.44 -10.89 -12.65
CA LYS A 268 -4.49 -9.86 -12.54
C LYS A 268 -5.62 -10.25 -11.58
N MET A 269 -5.69 -11.49 -11.15
CA MET A 269 -6.71 -11.97 -10.22
C MET A 269 -6.80 -11.05 -9.01
N PRO A 270 -7.99 -10.49 -8.69
CA PRO A 270 -8.17 -9.62 -7.54
C PRO A 270 -8.23 -10.46 -6.25
N PHE A 271 -7.68 -9.91 -5.19
CA PHE A 271 -7.78 -10.43 -3.84
C PHE A 271 -7.82 -9.24 -2.86
N GLU A 272 -8.89 -9.12 -2.05
CA GLU A 272 -9.12 -7.99 -1.14
C GLU A 272 -8.92 -6.59 -1.77
N GLY A 273 -9.33 -6.43 -3.01
CA GLY A 273 -9.23 -5.19 -3.77
C GLY A 273 -7.90 -4.92 -4.45
N MET A 274 -6.85 -5.70 -4.16
CA MET A 274 -5.54 -5.63 -4.82
C MET A 274 -5.37 -6.78 -5.81
N THR A 275 -4.50 -6.60 -6.83
CA THR A 275 -4.13 -7.68 -7.73
C THR A 275 -3.01 -8.55 -7.15
N LEU A 276 -2.89 -9.81 -7.58
CA LEU A 276 -1.76 -10.66 -7.21
C LEU A 276 -0.42 -10.03 -7.61
N LEU A 277 -0.41 -9.25 -8.70
CA LEU A 277 0.76 -8.46 -9.10
C LEU A 277 1.15 -7.44 -8.03
N ASP A 278 0.19 -6.74 -7.41
CA ASP A 278 0.47 -5.76 -6.36
C ASP A 278 1.09 -6.42 -5.12
N TYR A 279 0.57 -7.59 -4.74
CA TYR A 279 1.16 -8.39 -3.66
C TYR A 279 2.60 -8.84 -3.99
N ALA A 280 2.84 -9.31 -5.22
CA ALA A 280 4.17 -9.72 -5.67
C ALA A 280 5.16 -8.53 -5.69
N ILE A 281 4.71 -7.35 -6.10
CA ILE A 281 5.50 -6.12 -6.10
C ILE A 281 5.87 -5.70 -4.67
N ASN A 282 4.91 -5.73 -3.75
CA ASN A 282 5.15 -5.41 -2.34
C ASN A 282 6.15 -6.40 -1.72
N ALA A 283 5.98 -7.70 -1.97
CA ALA A 283 6.91 -8.73 -1.49
C ALA A 283 8.32 -8.57 -2.10
N THR A 284 8.40 -8.25 -3.39
CA THR A 284 9.67 -7.99 -4.09
C THR A 284 10.40 -6.79 -3.48
N LEU A 285 9.71 -5.69 -3.19
CA LEU A 285 10.30 -4.50 -2.58
C LEU A 285 10.92 -4.84 -1.22
N ILE A 286 10.17 -5.55 -0.38
CA ILE A 286 10.60 -5.93 0.96
C ILE A 286 11.73 -6.95 0.91
N LEU A 287 11.63 -7.99 0.08
CA LEU A 287 12.68 -9.00 -0.09
C LEU A 287 13.99 -8.37 -0.58
N SER A 288 13.91 -7.48 -1.59
CA SER A 288 15.09 -6.76 -2.10
C SER A 288 15.75 -5.92 -1.01
N ARG A 289 14.95 -5.25 -0.18
CA ARG A 289 15.47 -4.47 0.95
C ARG A 289 16.16 -5.35 2.00
N VAL A 290 15.54 -6.47 2.37
CA VAL A 290 16.11 -7.45 3.31
C VAL A 290 17.41 -8.04 2.74
N ALA A 291 17.46 -8.37 1.45
CA ALA A 291 18.66 -8.87 0.79
C ALA A 291 19.81 -7.83 0.86
N LEU A 292 19.53 -6.55 0.56
CA LEU A 292 20.52 -5.48 0.66
C LEU A 292 21.04 -5.26 2.10
N ILE A 293 20.16 -5.33 3.12
CA ILE A 293 20.55 -5.27 4.53
C ILE A 293 21.47 -6.44 4.90
N ARG A 294 21.20 -7.63 4.32
CA ARG A 294 22.03 -8.84 4.47
C ARG A 294 23.29 -8.83 3.60
N GLN A 295 23.60 -7.68 2.99
CA GLN A 295 24.76 -7.48 2.10
C GLN A 295 24.74 -8.34 0.84
N ASP A 296 23.57 -8.86 0.43
CA ASP A 296 23.37 -9.51 -0.84
C ASP A 296 23.11 -8.48 -1.95
N ARG A 297 23.28 -8.89 -3.18
CA ARG A 297 22.99 -8.07 -4.37
C ARG A 297 21.56 -8.32 -4.81
N ALA A 298 20.73 -7.30 -4.85
CA ALA A 298 19.34 -7.41 -5.28
C ALA A 298 19.18 -7.00 -6.74
N GLY A 299 18.50 -7.84 -7.53
CA GLY A 299 18.16 -7.58 -8.92
C GLY A 299 16.66 -7.80 -9.16
N LEU A 300 16.15 -7.30 -10.28
CA LEU A 300 14.74 -7.36 -10.65
C LEU A 300 14.58 -7.74 -12.13
N ILE A 301 13.64 -8.65 -12.39
CA ILE A 301 13.21 -9.00 -13.74
C ILE A 301 11.68 -8.93 -13.78
N THR A 302 11.12 -8.31 -14.81
CA THR A 302 9.69 -8.35 -15.07
C THR A 302 9.46 -8.93 -16.45
N PHE A 303 8.46 -9.78 -16.61
CA PHE A 303 8.18 -10.43 -17.88
C PHE A 303 6.68 -10.70 -18.09
N ALA A 304 6.26 -10.82 -19.32
CA ALA A 304 4.93 -11.22 -19.76
C ALA A 304 5.07 -11.95 -21.10
N GLU A 305 4.24 -11.63 -22.11
CA GLU A 305 4.42 -12.08 -23.50
C GLU A 305 5.71 -11.56 -24.13
N GLN A 306 6.23 -10.47 -23.59
CA GLN A 306 7.52 -9.87 -23.92
C GLN A 306 8.33 -9.65 -22.65
N MET A 307 9.66 -9.60 -22.81
CA MET A 307 10.53 -9.22 -21.71
C MET A 307 10.26 -7.77 -21.31
N GLY A 308 10.09 -7.56 -20.01
CA GLY A 308 9.93 -6.22 -19.43
C GLY A 308 11.27 -5.63 -19.00
N ASN A 309 11.34 -5.16 -17.76
CA ASN A 309 12.54 -4.56 -17.22
C ASN A 309 13.51 -5.62 -16.70
N PHE A 310 14.80 -5.42 -16.96
CA PHE A 310 15.91 -6.16 -16.38
C PHE A 310 16.81 -5.19 -15.61
N LEU A 311 16.84 -5.32 -14.30
CA LEU A 311 17.74 -4.57 -13.43
C LEU A 311 18.78 -5.53 -12.86
N PRO A 312 20.06 -5.40 -13.22
CA PRO A 312 21.14 -6.27 -12.72
C PRO A 312 21.21 -6.22 -11.19
N ALA A 313 21.60 -7.35 -10.59
CA ALA A 313 21.79 -7.42 -9.15
C ALA A 313 23.01 -6.57 -8.71
N ASP A 314 22.76 -5.58 -7.86
CA ASP A 314 23.77 -4.70 -7.28
C ASP A 314 23.47 -4.46 -5.79
N ARG A 315 24.46 -4.01 -5.01
CA ARG A 315 24.33 -3.65 -3.59
C ARG A 315 24.50 -2.16 -3.31
N LYS A 316 24.63 -1.33 -4.33
CA LYS A 316 24.79 0.12 -4.18
C LYS A 316 23.55 0.74 -3.52
N ALA A 317 23.74 1.82 -2.78
CA ALA A 317 22.66 2.53 -2.10
C ALA A 317 21.53 2.96 -3.06
N ALA A 318 21.86 3.30 -4.31
CA ALA A 318 20.91 3.70 -5.34
C ALA A 318 20.03 2.54 -5.85
N GLN A 319 20.43 1.27 -5.63
CA GLN A 319 19.73 0.09 -6.16
C GLN A 319 18.28 0.01 -5.69
N MET A 320 18.04 0.32 -4.40
CA MET A 320 16.68 0.31 -3.86
C MET A 320 15.77 1.34 -4.52
N GLY A 321 16.31 2.53 -4.83
CA GLY A 321 15.58 3.56 -5.58
C GLY A 321 15.22 3.12 -6.98
N ALA A 322 16.16 2.49 -7.70
CA ALA A 322 15.93 1.97 -9.04
C ALA A 322 14.88 0.83 -9.05
N ILE A 323 14.92 -0.07 -8.05
CA ILE A 323 13.91 -1.12 -7.90
C ILE A 323 12.53 -0.49 -7.64
N LEU A 324 12.43 0.49 -6.73
CA LEU A 324 11.16 1.15 -6.39
C LEU A 324 10.55 1.85 -7.61
N GLU A 325 11.37 2.62 -8.36
CA GLU A 325 10.93 3.32 -9.57
C GLU A 325 10.45 2.34 -10.65
N THR A 326 11.21 1.25 -10.86
CA THR A 326 10.82 0.22 -11.81
C THR A 326 9.50 -0.44 -11.41
N LEU A 327 9.30 -0.76 -10.12
CA LEU A 327 8.10 -1.40 -9.61
C LEU A 327 6.87 -0.49 -9.63
N TYR A 328 7.05 0.82 -9.44
CA TYR A 328 5.95 1.79 -9.45
C TYR A 328 5.17 1.77 -10.77
N ASN A 329 5.86 1.64 -11.90
CA ASN A 329 5.28 1.71 -13.23
C ASN A 329 4.78 0.35 -13.78
N GLN A 330 4.82 -0.74 -12.99
CA GLN A 330 4.38 -2.05 -13.47
C GLN A 330 2.86 -2.18 -13.49
N GLN A 331 2.35 -2.73 -14.59
CA GLN A 331 0.93 -3.06 -14.77
C GLN A 331 0.79 -4.46 -15.35
N THR A 332 -0.31 -5.15 -15.01
CA THR A 332 -0.63 -6.44 -15.59
C THR A 332 -0.99 -6.32 -17.07
N ARG A 333 -0.58 -7.31 -17.86
CA ARG A 333 -1.00 -7.49 -19.25
C ARG A 333 -2.00 -8.64 -19.35
N PHE A 334 -2.87 -8.60 -20.37
CA PHE A 334 -3.91 -9.61 -20.55
C PHE A 334 -3.46 -10.87 -21.29
N LEU A 335 -2.24 -10.88 -21.82
CA LEU A 335 -1.67 -11.99 -22.59
C LEU A 335 -1.02 -13.04 -21.70
N GLU A 336 -0.85 -14.25 -22.23
CA GLU A 336 -0.13 -15.32 -21.53
C GLU A 336 1.37 -14.99 -21.47
N THR A 337 2.01 -15.47 -20.42
CA THR A 337 3.42 -15.23 -20.14
C THR A 337 4.31 -16.21 -20.90
N ASP A 338 5.41 -15.70 -21.47
CA ASP A 338 6.38 -16.47 -22.24
C ASP A 338 7.59 -16.84 -21.36
N PHE A 339 7.59 -18.07 -20.85
CA PHE A 339 8.68 -18.61 -20.02
C PHE A 339 9.92 -18.99 -20.84
N GLU A 340 9.79 -19.21 -22.14
CA GLU A 340 10.93 -19.47 -23.03
C GLU A 340 11.82 -18.23 -23.11
N LYS A 341 11.23 -17.06 -23.31
CA LYS A 341 11.97 -15.79 -23.30
C LYS A 341 12.63 -15.52 -21.96
N LEU A 342 11.93 -15.84 -20.84
CA LEU A 342 12.52 -15.74 -19.51
C LEU A 342 13.77 -16.63 -19.40
N TYR A 343 13.65 -17.90 -19.80
CA TYR A 343 14.78 -18.83 -19.81
C TYR A 343 15.97 -18.30 -20.63
N ALA A 344 15.71 -17.82 -21.84
CA ALA A 344 16.74 -17.27 -22.72
C ALA A 344 17.44 -16.04 -22.07
N LEU A 345 16.68 -15.14 -21.46
CA LEU A 345 17.24 -13.97 -20.77
C LEU A 345 18.09 -14.38 -19.58
N VAL A 346 17.59 -15.25 -18.71
CA VAL A 346 18.30 -15.73 -17.51
C VAL A 346 19.63 -16.37 -17.93
N ARG A 347 19.61 -17.26 -18.95
CA ARG A 347 20.79 -17.95 -19.44
C ARG A 347 21.84 -17.00 -20.00
N THR A 348 21.44 -15.90 -20.63
CA THR A 348 22.39 -14.95 -21.27
C THR A 348 22.88 -13.86 -20.35
N ARG A 349 22.05 -13.42 -19.38
CA ARG A 349 22.35 -12.25 -18.54
C ARG A 349 22.80 -12.59 -17.13
N ILE A 350 22.44 -13.78 -16.61
CA ILE A 350 22.81 -14.19 -15.25
C ILE A 350 23.79 -15.35 -15.34
N THR A 351 25.07 -15.05 -15.28
CA THR A 351 26.16 -16.03 -15.43
C THR A 351 26.59 -16.67 -14.13
N GLN A 352 26.38 -15.98 -12.99
CA GLN A 352 26.70 -16.49 -11.66
C GLN A 352 25.49 -17.24 -11.07
N ARG A 353 25.75 -18.33 -10.33
CA ARG A 353 24.71 -19.03 -9.56
C ARG A 353 24.03 -18.06 -8.61
N SER A 354 22.72 -17.93 -8.70
CA SER A 354 21.93 -16.92 -8.03
C SER A 354 20.66 -17.53 -7.46
N LEU A 355 20.07 -16.88 -6.45
CA LEU A 355 18.69 -17.18 -6.03
C LEU A 355 17.74 -16.42 -6.95
N LEU A 356 16.85 -17.14 -7.60
CA LEU A 356 15.80 -16.61 -8.47
C LEU A 356 14.44 -16.84 -7.79
N VAL A 357 13.82 -15.77 -7.32
CA VAL A 357 12.50 -15.81 -6.68
C VAL A 357 11.45 -15.42 -7.71
N LEU A 358 10.74 -16.42 -8.23
CA LEU A 358 9.75 -16.26 -9.28
C LEU A 358 8.35 -16.12 -8.68
N PHE A 359 7.78 -14.94 -8.80
CA PHE A 359 6.38 -14.65 -8.47
C PHE A 359 5.50 -14.86 -9.70
N THR A 360 4.67 -15.87 -9.65
CA THR A 360 3.74 -16.23 -10.73
C THR A 360 2.48 -16.87 -10.14
N ASN A 361 1.55 -17.30 -10.98
CA ASN A 361 0.42 -18.11 -10.55
C ASN A 361 0.11 -19.17 -11.62
N PHE A 362 -0.15 -20.40 -11.16
CA PHE A 362 -0.58 -21.50 -12.04
C PHE A 362 -2.01 -21.87 -11.66
N GLU A 363 -2.94 -21.77 -12.60
CA GLU A 363 -4.34 -22.10 -12.40
C GLU A 363 -4.57 -23.61 -12.43
N SER A 364 -3.80 -24.36 -13.24
CA SER A 364 -3.93 -25.80 -13.45
C SER A 364 -2.58 -26.49 -13.58
N LEU A 365 -2.57 -27.80 -13.35
CA LEU A 365 -1.39 -28.64 -13.52
C LEU A 365 -0.91 -28.65 -14.99
N SER A 366 -1.82 -28.67 -15.96
CA SER A 366 -1.50 -28.61 -17.38
C SER A 366 -0.82 -27.29 -17.77
N GLY A 367 -1.22 -26.18 -17.14
CA GLY A 367 -0.57 -24.87 -17.28
C GLY A 367 0.88 -24.92 -16.81
N LEU A 368 1.14 -25.53 -15.65
CA LEU A 368 2.51 -25.76 -15.16
C LEU A 368 3.31 -26.63 -16.10
N GLN A 369 2.77 -27.78 -16.54
CA GLN A 369 3.48 -28.73 -17.38
C GLN A 369 4.04 -28.12 -18.68
N ARG A 370 3.33 -27.17 -19.28
CA ARG A 370 3.81 -26.41 -20.45
C ARG A 370 5.05 -25.57 -20.14
N GLN A 371 5.13 -25.02 -18.92
CA GLN A 371 6.20 -24.10 -18.55
C GLN A 371 7.36 -24.79 -17.80
N LEU A 372 7.12 -26.01 -17.29
CA LEU A 372 8.05 -26.76 -16.46
C LEU A 372 9.43 -27.01 -17.14
N PRO A 373 9.52 -27.30 -18.45
CA PRO A 373 10.82 -27.50 -19.11
C PRO A 373 11.74 -26.27 -18.97
N TYR A 374 11.19 -25.07 -19.12
CA TYR A 374 11.92 -23.82 -18.99
C TYR A 374 12.35 -23.53 -17.55
N ILE A 375 11.46 -23.74 -16.57
CA ILE A 375 11.77 -23.57 -15.15
C ILE A 375 12.85 -24.57 -14.71
N ARG A 376 12.78 -25.82 -15.16
CA ARG A 376 13.82 -26.83 -14.93
C ARG A 376 15.15 -26.44 -15.59
N GLY A 377 15.10 -25.88 -16.79
CA GLY A 377 16.29 -25.36 -17.48
C GLY A 377 17.01 -24.30 -16.65
N ILE A 378 16.25 -23.39 -16.03
CA ILE A 378 16.77 -22.36 -15.10
C ILE A 378 17.32 -23.00 -13.83
N ALA A 379 16.59 -23.96 -13.23
CA ALA A 379 16.94 -24.62 -11.98
C ALA A 379 18.24 -25.44 -12.05
N ARG A 380 18.72 -25.80 -13.23
CA ARG A 380 20.03 -26.50 -13.41
C ARG A 380 21.21 -25.65 -12.96
N ASN A 381 21.14 -24.34 -13.20
CA ASN A 381 22.27 -23.44 -12.95
C ASN A 381 22.05 -22.50 -11.77
N HIS A 382 20.79 -22.29 -11.37
CA HIS A 382 20.39 -21.35 -10.33
C HIS A 382 19.51 -22.02 -9.28
N LEU A 383 19.43 -21.44 -8.09
CA LEU A 383 18.48 -21.85 -7.07
C LEU A 383 17.14 -21.15 -7.37
N VAL A 384 16.11 -21.91 -7.70
CA VAL A 384 14.80 -21.37 -8.05
C VAL A 384 13.82 -21.56 -6.91
N LEU A 385 13.19 -20.47 -6.49
CA LEU A 385 12.08 -20.43 -5.56
C LEU A 385 10.84 -19.93 -6.30
N VAL A 386 9.87 -20.79 -6.53
CA VAL A 386 8.59 -20.42 -7.14
C VAL A 386 7.60 -20.06 -6.05
N VAL A 387 7.05 -18.88 -6.12
CA VAL A 387 6.07 -18.32 -5.19
C VAL A 387 4.76 -18.12 -5.95
N PHE A 388 3.71 -18.79 -5.51
CA PHE A 388 2.39 -18.70 -6.11
C PHE A 388 1.27 -18.73 -5.06
N PHE A 389 0.06 -18.41 -5.47
CA PHE A 389 -1.00 -17.98 -4.58
C PHE A 389 -2.02 -19.08 -4.34
N GLU A 390 -2.41 -19.25 -3.09
CA GLU A 390 -3.58 -20.01 -2.67
C GLU A 390 -4.82 -19.10 -2.80
N ASN A 391 -5.91 -19.64 -3.37
CA ASN A 391 -7.18 -18.92 -3.39
C ASN A 391 -7.93 -19.20 -2.08
N THR A 392 -7.90 -18.25 -1.17
CA THR A 392 -8.51 -18.35 0.15
C THR A 392 -10.04 -18.32 0.10
N GLU A 393 -10.63 -17.62 -0.88
CA GLU A 393 -12.09 -17.59 -1.07
C GLU A 393 -12.61 -18.96 -1.49
N LEU A 394 -11.93 -19.63 -2.44
CA LEU A 394 -12.26 -21.01 -2.81
C LEU A 394 -12.11 -21.98 -1.63
N LYS A 395 -11.08 -21.80 -0.82
CA LYS A 395 -10.87 -22.62 0.37
C LYS A 395 -12.00 -22.44 1.38
N GLN A 396 -12.43 -21.22 1.67
CA GLN A 396 -13.58 -20.96 2.54
C GLN A 396 -14.86 -21.60 2.00
N LEU A 397 -15.11 -21.55 0.68
CA LEU A 397 -16.24 -22.21 0.06
C LEU A 397 -16.23 -23.74 0.26
N THR A 398 -15.05 -24.37 0.32
CA THR A 398 -14.92 -25.82 0.58
C THR A 398 -15.21 -26.21 2.04
N GLU A 399 -15.07 -25.27 2.98
CA GLU A 399 -15.31 -25.51 4.42
C GLU A 399 -16.79 -25.37 4.79
N ILE A 400 -17.60 -24.69 3.96
CA ILE A 400 -19.04 -24.52 4.20
C ILE A 400 -19.77 -25.84 3.92
N ALA A 401 -20.73 -26.19 4.81
CA ALA A 401 -21.58 -27.35 4.60
C ALA A 401 -22.48 -27.14 3.38
N ALA A 402 -22.51 -28.11 2.45
CA ALA A 402 -23.36 -28.06 1.29
C ALA A 402 -24.78 -28.49 1.67
N ASN A 403 -25.79 -27.63 1.45
CA ASN A 403 -27.18 -27.88 1.79
C ASN A 403 -28.05 -28.19 0.56
N ASP A 404 -27.54 -27.94 -0.66
CA ASP A 404 -28.21 -28.17 -1.92
C ASP A 404 -27.25 -28.70 -2.99
N ILE A 405 -27.79 -29.10 -4.16
CA ILE A 405 -27.01 -29.68 -5.26
C ILE A 405 -26.04 -28.64 -5.84
N GLU A 406 -26.42 -27.40 -5.92
CA GLU A 406 -25.58 -26.30 -6.48
C GLU A 406 -24.38 -26.03 -5.57
N SER A 407 -24.58 -25.94 -4.26
CA SER A 407 -23.50 -25.77 -3.28
C SER A 407 -22.57 -26.98 -3.22
N LEU A 408 -23.10 -28.21 -3.37
CA LEU A 408 -22.31 -29.44 -3.47
C LEU A 408 -21.40 -29.44 -4.71
N TYR A 409 -21.96 -29.04 -5.86
CA TYR A 409 -21.21 -28.95 -7.11
C TYR A 409 -20.08 -27.89 -7.01
N THR A 410 -20.40 -26.71 -6.49
CA THR A 410 -19.45 -25.61 -6.28
C THR A 410 -18.33 -26.05 -5.31
N LYS A 411 -18.68 -26.74 -4.22
CA LYS A 411 -17.72 -27.29 -3.27
C LYS A 411 -16.77 -28.31 -3.93
N THR A 412 -17.31 -29.25 -4.70
CA THR A 412 -16.50 -30.28 -5.39
C THR A 412 -15.53 -29.66 -6.39
N ILE A 413 -15.96 -28.62 -7.12
CA ILE A 413 -15.06 -27.86 -8.03
C ILE A 413 -13.99 -27.13 -7.23
N GLY A 414 -14.36 -26.49 -6.12
CA GLY A 414 -13.41 -25.80 -5.23
C GLY A 414 -12.35 -26.74 -4.68
N GLU A 415 -12.76 -27.93 -4.19
CA GLU A 415 -11.85 -28.97 -3.70
C GLU A 415 -10.88 -29.45 -4.79
N LYS A 416 -11.35 -29.60 -6.04
CA LYS A 416 -10.51 -29.93 -7.19
C LYS A 416 -9.43 -28.88 -7.42
N PHE A 417 -9.77 -27.59 -7.42
CA PHE A 417 -8.78 -26.53 -7.60
C PHE A 417 -7.74 -26.48 -6.46
N VAL A 418 -8.16 -26.64 -5.22
CA VAL A 418 -7.24 -26.73 -4.07
C VAL A 418 -6.32 -27.93 -4.21
N TYR A 419 -6.85 -29.08 -4.64
CA TYR A 419 -6.05 -30.28 -4.86
C TYR A 419 -5.04 -30.09 -6.01
N GLU A 420 -5.43 -29.50 -7.13
CA GLU A 420 -4.52 -29.21 -8.24
C GLU A 420 -3.35 -28.32 -7.81
N LYS A 421 -3.59 -27.31 -6.97
CA LYS A 421 -2.50 -26.48 -6.41
C LYS A 421 -1.48 -27.32 -5.60
N ARG A 422 -1.93 -28.30 -4.83
CA ARG A 422 -1.04 -29.22 -4.09
C ARG A 422 -0.25 -30.13 -5.04
N LEU A 423 -0.86 -30.59 -6.13
CA LEU A 423 -0.15 -31.36 -7.15
C LEU A 423 0.94 -30.53 -7.83
N ILE A 424 0.68 -29.24 -8.12
CA ILE A 424 1.66 -28.30 -8.66
C ILE A 424 2.87 -28.18 -7.72
N VAL A 425 2.63 -28.04 -6.40
CA VAL A 425 3.71 -27.99 -5.40
C VAL A 425 4.57 -29.26 -5.47
N LYS A 426 3.91 -30.42 -5.47
CA LYS A 426 4.59 -31.74 -5.50
C LYS A 426 5.43 -31.90 -6.77
N GLU A 427 4.89 -31.54 -7.91
CA GLU A 427 5.56 -31.63 -9.21
C GLU A 427 6.84 -30.76 -9.25
N LEU A 428 6.74 -29.50 -8.80
CA LEU A 428 7.92 -28.62 -8.72
C LEU A 428 8.98 -29.14 -7.76
N GLN A 429 8.58 -29.66 -6.59
CA GLN A 429 9.50 -30.20 -5.59
C GLN A 429 10.23 -31.46 -6.07
N GLN A 430 9.57 -32.33 -6.84
CA GLN A 430 10.19 -33.51 -7.47
C GLN A 430 11.35 -33.13 -8.40
N HIS A 431 11.30 -31.93 -8.97
CA HIS A 431 12.36 -31.38 -9.82
C HIS A 431 13.40 -30.52 -9.06
N GLY A 432 13.41 -30.55 -7.73
CA GLY A 432 14.36 -29.80 -6.90
C GLY A 432 14.09 -28.29 -6.87
N ILE A 433 12.90 -27.84 -7.25
CA ILE A 433 12.49 -26.44 -7.26
C ILE A 433 11.82 -26.14 -5.91
N PHE A 434 12.31 -25.13 -5.21
CA PHE A 434 11.68 -24.66 -3.97
C PHE A 434 10.35 -23.97 -4.29
N THR A 435 9.34 -24.21 -3.43
CA THR A 435 8.01 -23.68 -3.66
C THR A 435 7.43 -23.06 -2.40
N ILE A 436 6.69 -21.97 -2.57
CA ILE A 436 5.82 -21.38 -1.56
C ILE A 436 4.42 -21.28 -2.18
N LEU A 437 3.45 -21.97 -1.60
CA LEU A 437 2.03 -21.78 -1.84
C LEU A 437 1.46 -21.07 -0.62
N THR A 438 0.95 -19.87 -0.78
CA THR A 438 0.51 -19.03 0.34
C THR A 438 -0.65 -18.11 -0.04
N ALA A 439 -1.45 -17.74 0.97
CA ALA A 439 -2.41 -16.66 0.84
C ALA A 439 -1.68 -15.34 0.50
N PRO A 440 -2.27 -14.47 -0.32
CA PRO A 440 -1.65 -13.20 -0.72
C PRO A 440 -1.22 -12.32 0.45
N GLU A 441 -2.00 -12.28 1.53
CA GLU A 441 -1.69 -11.52 2.75
C GLU A 441 -0.35 -11.93 3.40
N ASN A 442 -0.06 -13.24 3.40
CA ASN A 442 1.12 -13.82 4.04
C ASN A 442 2.33 -13.93 3.10
N LEU A 443 2.17 -13.49 1.85
CA LEU A 443 3.18 -13.65 0.80
C LEU A 443 4.54 -13.08 1.21
N THR A 444 4.54 -11.84 1.66
CA THR A 444 5.76 -11.11 2.03
C THR A 444 6.51 -11.82 3.15
N MET A 445 5.79 -12.17 4.22
CA MET A 445 6.37 -12.84 5.39
C MET A 445 6.96 -14.20 5.02
N ASN A 446 6.18 -15.02 4.29
CA ASN A 446 6.62 -16.37 3.91
C ASN A 446 7.81 -16.34 2.94
N THR A 447 7.83 -15.37 2.02
CA THR A 447 8.94 -15.22 1.07
C THR A 447 10.23 -14.77 1.77
N VAL A 448 10.15 -13.80 2.68
CA VAL A 448 11.30 -13.34 3.47
C VAL A 448 11.82 -14.46 4.38
N ASN A 449 10.94 -15.15 5.09
CA ASN A 449 11.34 -16.27 5.95
C ASN A 449 12.03 -17.38 5.15
N LYS A 450 11.50 -17.71 3.95
CA LYS A 450 12.12 -18.74 3.10
C LYS A 450 13.50 -18.31 2.59
N TYR A 451 13.65 -17.05 2.21
CA TYR A 451 14.97 -16.51 1.85
C TYR A 451 15.96 -16.62 3.02
N LEU A 452 15.56 -16.22 4.22
CA LEU A 452 16.41 -16.29 5.41
C LEU A 452 16.77 -17.75 5.75
N GLU A 453 15.81 -18.68 5.64
CA GLU A 453 16.03 -20.13 5.80
C GLU A 453 17.07 -20.65 4.79
N LEU A 454 16.91 -20.34 3.50
CA LEU A 454 17.82 -20.79 2.45
C LEU A 454 19.24 -20.22 2.67
N LYS A 455 19.34 -18.96 3.11
CA LYS A 455 20.61 -18.33 3.45
C LYS A 455 21.25 -18.97 4.68
N ALA A 456 20.48 -19.23 5.73
CA ALA A 456 20.99 -19.91 6.94
C ALA A 456 21.50 -21.33 6.66
N ARG A 457 20.83 -22.06 5.73
CA ARG A 457 21.25 -23.38 5.26
C ARG A 457 22.44 -23.35 4.29
N GLN A 458 22.95 -22.17 3.94
CA GLN A 458 24.00 -22.00 2.92
C GLN A 458 23.64 -22.67 1.58
N ALA A 459 22.36 -22.69 1.22
CA ALA A 459 21.90 -23.25 -0.05
C ALA A 459 22.11 -22.29 -1.23
N ILE A 460 22.23 -20.99 -0.90
CA ILE A 460 22.47 -19.89 -1.84
C ILE A 460 23.97 -19.66 -1.93
#